data_01e140b4cf5642cd99b4de635d0c30ea
#
_entry.id   01e140b4cf5642cd99b4de635d0c30ea
#
_cell.length_a   1.000
_cell.length_b   1.000
_cell.length_c   1.000
_cell.angle_alpha   90.00
_cell.angle_beta   90.00
_cell.angle_gamma   90.00
#
_symmetry.space_group_name_H-M   'P 1'
#
loop_
_entity.id
_entity.type
_entity.pdbx_description
1 polymer ?
#
loop_
_entity_poly.entity_id
_entity_poly.type
_entity_poly.pdbx_seq_one_letter_code
_entity_poly.pdbx_strand_id
1 'polypeptide(L)'
;ILGMISAIGFSVFSVSLRWRKETPKFTTVSLAGLICLLVSLIAIINKDLSLFSSSKNQSLFAVHGTIVCLGMILYAIASKNIQAAELTLLSLTEVIAGIFWVWLPWLGINEIPETNTIVGGFLIFLAIFYYSLIIRSNRRFIALN
;
A
#
# COMPACT_ATOMS: atom_id res chain seq x y z
N ILE A 1 15.82 -2.82 8.14
CA ILE A 1 15.61 -1.58 8.91
C ILE A 1 14.66 -0.66 8.15
N LEU A 2 14.90 -0.32 6.86
CA LEU A 2 14.04 0.58 6.08
C LEU A 2 12.59 0.06 5.96
N GLY A 3 12.41 -1.24 5.74
CA GLY A 3 11.08 -1.85 5.67
C GLY A 3 10.30 -1.73 7.00
N MET A 4 10.97 -1.83 8.14
CA MET A 4 10.32 -1.63 9.45
C MET A 4 9.87 -0.18 9.64
N ILE A 5 10.69 0.79 9.25
CA ILE A 5 10.35 2.22 9.32
C ILE A 5 9.13 2.50 8.42
N SER A 6 9.12 1.96 7.20
CA SER A 6 7.99 2.08 6.27
C SER A 6 6.71 1.46 6.85
N ALA A 7 6.81 0.27 7.44
CA ALA A 7 5.67 -0.42 8.05
C ALA A 7 5.08 0.37 9.24
N ILE A 8 5.94 0.93 10.10
CA ILE A 8 5.51 1.80 11.20
C ILE A 8 4.83 3.05 10.65
N GLY A 9 5.43 3.71 9.65
CA GLY A 9 4.86 4.89 9.02
C GLY A 9 3.48 4.62 8.41
N PHE A 10 3.32 3.50 7.70
CA PHE A 10 2.05 3.10 7.11
C PHE A 10 1.00 2.77 8.18
N SER A 11 1.40 2.13 9.28
CA SER A 11 0.51 1.84 10.41
C SER A 11 0.01 3.11 11.09
N VAL A 12 0.90 4.06 11.35
CA VAL A 12 0.55 5.38 11.92
C VAL A 12 -0.39 6.13 10.99
N PHE A 13 -0.13 6.13 9.69
CA PHE A 13 -1.00 6.74 8.68
C PHE A 13 -2.41 6.12 8.71
N SER A 14 -2.51 4.78 8.69
CA SER A 14 -3.79 4.06 8.69
C SER A 14 -4.62 4.32 9.94
N VAL A 15 -3.97 4.31 11.12
CA VAL A 15 -4.62 4.60 12.40
C VAL A 15 -5.07 6.06 12.46
N SER A 16 -4.25 7.00 11.99
CA SER A 16 -4.56 8.43 11.97
C SER A 16 -5.75 8.74 11.07
N LEU A 17 -5.82 8.11 9.89
CA LEU A 17 -6.98 8.23 8.99
C LEU A 17 -8.29 7.76 9.65
N ARG A 18 -8.21 6.74 10.49
CA ARG A 18 -9.37 6.18 11.18
C ARG A 18 -9.76 7.02 12.40
N TRP A 19 -8.79 7.53 13.14
CA TRP A 19 -9.03 8.34 14.34
C TRP A 19 -9.80 9.61 14.01
N ARG A 20 -9.42 10.32 12.97
CA ARG A 20 -10.06 11.55 12.51
C ARG A 20 -10.95 11.30 11.29
N LYS A 21 -12.07 10.60 11.47
CA LYS A 21 -13.02 10.27 10.40
C LYS A 21 -13.55 11.49 9.64
N GLU A 22 -13.75 12.59 10.34
CA GLU A 22 -14.30 13.84 9.80
C GLU A 22 -13.27 14.64 8.96
N THR A 23 -11.99 14.29 9.04
CA THR A 23 -10.96 14.99 8.27
C THR A 23 -11.16 14.75 6.76
N PRO A 24 -11.08 15.80 5.93
CA PRO A 24 -11.17 15.65 4.49
C PRO A 24 -10.08 14.72 3.97
N LYS A 25 -10.46 13.58 3.41
CA LYS A 25 -9.50 12.52 3.02
C LYS A 25 -8.59 12.95 1.87
N PHE A 26 -9.12 13.74 0.94
CA PHE A 26 -8.33 14.29 -0.16
C PHE A 26 -7.21 15.21 0.34
N THR A 27 -7.49 16.10 1.30
CA THR A 27 -6.48 16.98 1.88
C THR A 27 -5.38 16.20 2.58
N THR A 28 -5.72 15.12 3.28
CA THR A 28 -4.73 14.26 3.96
C THR A 28 -3.81 13.58 2.95
N VAL A 29 -4.35 13.02 1.88
CA VAL A 29 -3.55 12.36 0.83
C VAL A 29 -2.71 13.38 0.06
N SER A 30 -3.27 14.56 -0.26
CA SER A 30 -2.55 15.63 -0.94
C SER A 30 -1.37 16.15 -0.12
N LEU A 31 -1.56 16.35 1.19
CA LEU A 31 -0.51 16.79 2.09
C LEU A 31 0.62 15.73 2.21
N ALA A 32 0.26 14.45 2.31
CA ALA A 32 1.23 13.37 2.29
C ALA A 32 2.02 13.34 0.99
N GLY A 33 1.35 13.50 -0.16
CA GLY A 33 2.00 13.59 -1.48
C GLY A 33 2.95 14.78 -1.58
N LEU A 34 2.56 15.93 -1.05
CA LEU A 34 3.40 17.13 -1.03
C LEU A 34 4.67 16.93 -0.18
N ILE A 35 4.54 16.30 0.98
CA ILE A 35 5.70 15.95 1.82
C ILE A 35 6.63 14.99 1.08
N CYS A 36 6.09 13.95 0.46
CA CYS A 36 6.89 13.01 -0.35
C CYS A 36 7.61 13.71 -1.50
N LEU A 37 6.95 14.65 -2.18
CA LEU A 37 7.56 15.46 -3.24
C LEU A 37 8.75 16.26 -2.70
N LEU A 38 8.58 16.98 -1.59
CA LEU A 38 9.63 17.79 -0.98
C LEU A 38 10.84 16.93 -0.56
N VAL A 39 10.59 15.81 0.11
CA VAL A 39 11.66 14.88 0.53
C VAL A 39 12.40 14.31 -0.69
N SER A 40 11.68 13.96 -1.76
CA SER A 40 12.27 13.46 -3.00
C SER A 40 13.13 14.52 -3.70
N LEU A 41 12.67 15.77 -3.75
CA LEU A 41 13.44 16.88 -4.33
C LEU A 41 14.73 17.14 -3.55
N ILE A 42 14.67 17.14 -2.22
CA ILE A 42 15.86 17.28 -1.37
C ILE A 42 16.85 16.14 -1.63
N ALA A 43 16.35 14.89 -1.74
CA ALA A 43 17.20 13.74 -2.01
C ALA A 43 17.87 13.79 -3.40
N ILE A 44 17.16 14.28 -4.42
CA ILE A 44 17.69 14.45 -5.78
C ILE A 44 18.80 15.50 -5.79
N ILE A 45 18.57 16.65 -5.15
CA ILE A 45 19.56 17.74 -5.07
C ILE A 45 20.82 17.27 -4.33
N ASN A 46 20.67 16.55 -3.21
CA ASN A 46 21.81 16.07 -2.42
C ASN A 46 22.64 14.99 -3.11
N LYS A 47 22.06 14.28 -4.08
CA LYS A 47 22.72 13.18 -4.80
C LYS A 47 23.12 13.55 -6.22
N ASP A 48 22.97 14.80 -6.62
CA ASP A 48 23.25 15.31 -7.98
C ASP A 48 22.57 14.46 -9.08
N LEU A 49 21.36 13.96 -8.79
CA LEU A 49 20.60 13.15 -9.74
C LEU A 49 19.86 14.05 -10.74
N SER A 50 19.82 13.64 -12.00
CA SER A 50 19.03 14.36 -13.00
C SER A 50 17.53 14.20 -12.76
N LEU A 51 16.81 15.32 -12.72
CA LEU A 51 15.34 15.34 -12.62
C LEU A 51 14.68 14.81 -13.90
N PHE A 52 15.36 14.95 -15.04
CA PHE A 52 14.81 14.59 -16.34
C PHE A 52 15.50 13.33 -16.85
N SER A 53 14.75 12.26 -16.88
CA SER A 53 15.11 11.01 -17.54
C SER A 53 14.57 10.99 -18.98
N SER A 54 14.75 9.90 -19.69
CA SER A 54 14.18 9.72 -21.01
C SER A 54 12.66 9.92 -21.01
N SER A 55 12.11 10.43 -22.11
CA SER A 55 10.67 10.69 -22.27
C SER A 55 9.80 9.46 -21.95
N LYS A 56 10.29 8.25 -22.29
CA LYS A 56 9.63 6.98 -21.93
C LYS A 56 9.54 6.78 -20.40
N ASN A 57 10.63 7.06 -19.68
CA ASN A 57 10.64 6.91 -18.23
C ASN A 57 9.73 7.94 -17.55
N GLN A 58 9.68 9.16 -18.06
CA GLN A 58 8.80 10.20 -17.53
C GLN A 58 7.33 9.82 -17.66
N SER A 59 6.93 9.28 -18.81
CA SER A 59 5.55 8.81 -19.00
C SER A 59 5.20 7.65 -18.05
N LEU A 60 6.12 6.70 -17.85
CA LEU A 60 5.93 5.59 -16.90
C LEU A 60 5.80 6.11 -15.46
N PHE A 61 6.62 7.07 -15.05
CA PHE A 61 6.51 7.68 -13.72
C PHE A 61 5.19 8.42 -13.52
N ALA A 62 4.70 9.14 -14.54
CA ALA A 62 3.42 9.82 -14.48
C ALA A 62 2.27 8.83 -14.34
N VAL A 63 2.25 7.76 -15.12
CA VAL A 63 1.24 6.68 -15.03
C VAL A 63 1.29 6.02 -13.66
N HIS A 64 2.47 5.61 -13.20
CA HIS A 64 2.65 4.99 -11.89
C HIS A 64 2.17 5.91 -10.76
N GLY A 65 2.61 7.17 -10.76
CA GLY A 65 2.19 8.16 -9.75
C GLY A 65 0.68 8.38 -9.73
N THR A 66 0.04 8.39 -10.90
CA THR A 66 -1.42 8.53 -11.00
C THR A 66 -2.14 7.32 -10.39
N ILE A 67 -1.69 6.11 -10.70
CA ILE A 67 -2.28 4.87 -10.16
C ILE A 67 -2.12 4.82 -8.63
N VAL A 68 -0.92 5.13 -8.12
CA VAL A 68 -0.66 5.17 -6.67
C VAL A 68 -1.53 6.24 -5.99
N CYS A 69 -1.65 7.43 -6.57
CA CYS A 69 -2.49 8.49 -6.03
C CYS A 69 -3.96 8.06 -5.95
N LEU A 70 -4.51 7.46 -6.98
CA LEU A 70 -5.87 6.92 -6.99
C LEU A 70 -6.04 5.83 -5.92
N GLY A 71 -5.09 4.91 -5.81
CA GLY A 71 -5.09 3.88 -4.78
C GLY A 71 -5.11 4.46 -3.37
N MET A 72 -4.28 5.46 -3.09
CA MET A 72 -4.22 6.14 -1.79
C MET A 72 -5.52 6.90 -1.46
N ILE A 73 -6.14 7.53 -2.46
CA ILE A 73 -7.45 8.19 -2.29
C ILE A 73 -8.52 7.15 -1.94
N LEU A 74 -8.60 6.05 -2.68
CA LEU A 74 -9.55 4.96 -2.41
C LEU A 74 -9.34 4.36 -1.03
N TYR A 75 -8.08 4.12 -0.65
CA TYR A 75 -7.71 3.66 0.70
C TYR A 75 -8.18 4.62 1.78
N ALA A 76 -7.94 5.92 1.59
CA ALA A 76 -8.36 6.95 2.53
C ALA A 76 -9.90 7.06 2.63
N ILE A 77 -10.64 6.88 1.55
CA ILE A 77 -12.11 6.83 1.56
C ILE A 77 -12.59 5.57 2.31
N ALA A 78 -12.02 4.41 2.02
CA ALA A 78 -12.37 3.14 2.66
C ALA A 78 -12.14 3.16 4.18
N SER A 79 -11.14 3.93 4.64
CA SER A 79 -10.83 4.09 6.08
C SER A 79 -11.98 4.66 6.91
N LYS A 80 -12.99 5.28 6.29
CA LYS A 80 -14.19 5.77 7.01
C LYS A 80 -15.05 4.64 7.54
N ASN A 81 -15.18 3.56 6.78
CA ASN A 81 -16.13 2.47 7.05
C ASN A 81 -15.45 1.17 7.50
N ILE A 82 -14.18 0.98 7.14
CA ILE A 82 -13.42 -0.25 7.44
C ILE A 82 -12.49 0.02 8.63
N GLN A 83 -12.32 -0.95 9.52
CA GLN A 83 -11.38 -0.83 10.64
C GLN A 83 -9.93 -0.76 10.13
N ALA A 84 -9.07 -0.03 10.85
CA ALA A 84 -7.67 0.16 10.41
C ALA A 84 -6.94 -1.18 10.22
N ALA A 85 -7.15 -2.15 11.12
CA ALA A 85 -6.55 -3.47 11.01
C ALA A 85 -7.05 -4.24 9.77
N GLU A 86 -8.35 -4.20 9.50
CA GLU A 86 -8.95 -4.84 8.30
C GLU A 86 -8.41 -4.20 7.02
N LEU A 87 -8.35 -2.86 7.00
CA LEU A 87 -7.87 -2.11 5.86
C LEU A 87 -6.39 -2.38 5.57
N THR A 88 -5.57 -2.48 6.62
CA THR A 88 -4.15 -2.82 6.49
C THR A 88 -3.96 -4.26 6.01
N LEU A 89 -4.75 -5.21 6.51
CA LEU A 89 -4.71 -6.60 6.00
C LEU A 89 -5.13 -6.69 4.54
N LEU A 90 -6.14 -5.90 4.14
CA LEU A 90 -6.57 -5.84 2.75
C LEU A 90 -5.44 -5.31 1.85
N SER A 91 -4.67 -4.31 2.31
CA SER A 91 -3.52 -3.79 1.55
C SER A 91 -2.39 -4.82 1.39
N LEU A 92 -2.26 -5.79 2.29
CA LEU A 92 -1.28 -6.88 2.13
C LEU A 92 -1.59 -7.80 0.93
N THR A 93 -2.82 -7.81 0.42
CA THR A 93 -3.14 -8.53 -0.82
C THR A 93 -2.42 -7.94 -2.03
N GLU A 94 -2.05 -6.65 -1.98
CA GLU A 94 -1.24 -5.98 -2.99
C GLU A 94 0.13 -6.65 -3.16
N VAL A 95 0.75 -7.06 -2.05
CA VAL A 95 2.05 -7.75 -2.07
C VAL A 95 1.94 -9.08 -2.82
N ILE A 96 0.90 -9.86 -2.53
CA ILE A 96 0.64 -11.14 -3.21
C ILE A 96 0.36 -10.91 -4.70
N ALA A 97 -0.48 -9.92 -5.01
CA ALA A 97 -0.80 -9.56 -6.39
C ALA A 97 0.45 -9.07 -7.14
N GLY A 98 1.31 -8.28 -6.49
CA GLY A 98 2.57 -7.79 -7.06
C GLY A 98 3.49 -8.94 -7.47
N ILE A 99 3.69 -9.93 -6.59
CA ILE A 99 4.49 -11.13 -6.89
C ILE A 99 3.87 -11.89 -8.07
N PHE A 100 2.56 -12.06 -8.07
CA PHE A 100 1.85 -12.75 -9.14
C PHE A 100 2.00 -12.05 -10.49
N TRP A 101 1.88 -10.71 -10.53
CA TRP A 101 2.04 -9.92 -11.75
C TRP A 101 3.44 -10.04 -12.35
N VAL A 102 4.49 -9.98 -11.53
CA VAL A 102 5.89 -10.09 -11.98
C VAL A 102 6.20 -11.49 -12.50
N TRP A 103 5.55 -12.52 -11.95
CA TRP A 103 5.71 -13.89 -12.38
C TRP A 103 5.00 -14.21 -13.70
N LEU A 104 3.96 -13.44 -14.06
CA LEU A 104 3.20 -13.65 -15.29
C LEU A 104 4.04 -13.31 -16.53
N PRO A 105 4.17 -14.24 -17.49
CA PRO A 105 5.01 -14.07 -18.69
C PRO A 105 4.50 -12.95 -19.61
N TRP A 106 3.27 -12.50 -19.46
CA TRP A 106 2.65 -11.46 -20.30
C TRP A 106 3.34 -10.10 -20.18
N LEU A 107 3.97 -9.81 -19.06
CA LEU A 107 4.68 -8.54 -18.84
C LEU A 107 6.14 -8.57 -19.35
N GLY A 108 6.61 -9.74 -19.83
CA GLY A 108 7.98 -9.89 -20.36
C GLY A 108 9.07 -9.82 -19.28
N ILE A 109 8.71 -9.75 -18.00
CA ILE A 109 9.65 -9.68 -16.87
C ILE A 109 10.05 -11.09 -16.46
N ASN A 110 9.08 -12.01 -16.31
CA ASN A 110 9.25 -13.44 -16.03
C ASN A 110 10.31 -13.75 -14.96
N GLU A 111 10.29 -13.01 -13.86
CA GLU A 111 11.16 -13.25 -12.71
C GLU A 111 10.56 -14.34 -11.83
N ILE A 112 11.33 -15.41 -11.60
CA ILE A 112 10.93 -16.50 -10.68
C ILE A 112 11.16 -15.99 -9.25
N PRO A 113 10.10 -15.89 -8.41
CA PRO A 113 10.26 -15.42 -7.04
C PRO A 113 11.17 -16.37 -6.25
N GLU A 114 12.05 -15.79 -5.43
CA GLU A 114 12.87 -16.56 -4.50
C GLU A 114 12.01 -17.34 -3.49
N THR A 115 12.54 -18.47 -3.00
CA THR A 115 11.86 -19.32 -2.03
C THR A 115 11.39 -18.54 -0.80
N ASN A 116 12.21 -17.61 -0.31
CA ASN A 116 11.86 -16.74 0.83
C ASN A 116 10.66 -15.82 0.54
N THR A 117 10.54 -15.36 -0.70
CA THR A 117 9.40 -14.53 -1.15
C THR A 117 8.12 -15.35 -1.19
N ILE A 118 8.19 -16.59 -1.68
CA ILE A 118 7.04 -17.52 -1.72
C ILE A 118 6.58 -17.85 -0.30
N VAL A 119 7.52 -18.18 0.60
CA VAL A 119 7.22 -18.48 2.00
C VAL A 119 6.60 -17.27 2.70
N GLY A 120 7.18 -16.08 2.51
CA GLY A 120 6.64 -14.84 3.07
C GLY A 120 5.23 -14.53 2.56
N GLY A 121 5.00 -14.66 1.26
CA GLY A 121 3.67 -14.48 0.64
C GLY A 121 2.64 -15.48 1.17
N PHE A 122 3.04 -16.73 1.36
CA PHE A 122 2.16 -17.75 1.95
C PHE A 122 1.80 -17.46 3.41
N LEU A 123 2.75 -16.99 4.22
CA LEU A 123 2.48 -16.57 5.61
C LEU A 123 1.51 -15.40 5.66
N ILE A 124 1.66 -14.40 4.78
CA ILE A 124 0.72 -13.28 4.67
C ILE A 124 -0.67 -13.80 4.31
N PHE A 125 -0.76 -14.69 3.33
CA PHE A 125 -2.04 -15.29 2.92
C PHE A 125 -2.72 -16.02 4.08
N LEU A 126 -1.99 -16.83 4.84
CA LEU A 126 -2.50 -17.52 6.02
C LEU A 126 -2.98 -16.54 7.10
N ALA A 127 -2.25 -15.44 7.33
CA ALA A 127 -2.64 -14.42 8.30
C ALA A 127 -3.96 -13.74 7.90
N ILE A 128 -4.12 -13.36 6.63
CA ILE A 128 -5.36 -12.76 6.09
C ILE A 128 -6.53 -13.75 6.21
N PHE A 129 -6.30 -15.00 5.84
CA PHE A 129 -7.32 -16.05 5.88
C PHE A 129 -7.79 -16.31 7.33
N TYR A 130 -6.85 -16.49 8.26
CA TYR A 130 -7.14 -16.70 9.68
C TYR A 130 -7.92 -15.52 10.28
N TYR A 131 -7.52 -14.30 10.00
CA TYR A 131 -8.20 -13.10 10.46
C TYR A 131 -9.64 -13.00 9.90
N SER A 132 -9.82 -13.33 8.63
CA SER A 132 -11.14 -13.37 7.98
C SER A 132 -12.08 -14.35 8.65
N LEU A 133 -11.58 -15.53 9.06
CA LEU A 133 -12.36 -16.54 9.77
C LEU A 133 -12.81 -16.04 11.17
N ILE A 134 -11.91 -15.39 11.91
CA ILE A 134 -12.22 -14.84 13.24
C ILE A 134 -13.30 -13.77 13.15
N ILE A 135 -13.19 -12.83 12.23
CA ILE A 135 -14.20 -11.77 12.06
C ILE A 135 -15.57 -12.37 11.71
N ARG A 136 -15.58 -13.33 10.81
CA ARG A 136 -16.83 -14.01 10.41
C ARG A 136 -17.48 -14.72 11.59
N SER A 137 -16.70 -15.35 12.46
CA SER A 137 -17.16 -15.99 13.68
C SER A 137 -17.77 -15.00 14.66
N ASN A 138 -17.09 -13.90 14.95
CA ASN A 138 -17.55 -12.87 15.87
C ASN A 138 -18.82 -12.15 15.39
N ARG A 139 -18.94 -11.88 14.10
CA ARG A 139 -20.16 -11.29 13.54
C ARG A 139 -21.38 -12.22 13.68
N ARG A 140 -21.21 -13.53 13.57
CA ARG A 140 -22.28 -14.51 13.80
C ARG A 140 -22.73 -14.52 15.26
N PHE A 141 -21.81 -14.40 16.20
CA PHE A 141 -22.12 -14.38 17.63
C PHE A 141 -22.94 -13.15 18.03
N ILE A 142 -22.64 -11.98 17.46
CA ILE A 142 -23.36 -10.73 17.71
C ILE A 142 -24.76 -10.73 17.05
N ALA A 143 -24.93 -11.43 15.95
CA ALA A 143 -26.20 -11.51 15.23
C ALA A 143 -27.20 -12.53 15.85
N LEU A 144 -26.74 -13.37 16.78
CA LEU A 144 -27.55 -14.41 17.45
C LEU A 144 -27.97 -14.03 18.89
N ASN A 145 -27.46 -12.93 19.42
CA ASN A 145 -27.81 -12.33 20.70
C ASN A 145 -28.46 -10.95 20.49
#